data_0330468a560c2d4c276e8bfeacec7908
#
_entry.id   0330468a560c2d4c276e8bfeacec7908
#
_cell.length_a   1.000
_cell.length_b   1.000
_cell.length_c   1.000
_cell.angle_alpha   90.00
_cell.angle_beta   90.00
_cell.angle_gamma   90.00
#
_symmetry.space_group_name_H-M   'P 1'
#
loop_
_entity.id
_entity.type
_entity.pdbx_description
1 polymer ?
#
loop_
_entity_poly.entity_id
_entity_poly.type
_entity_poly.pdbx_seq_one_letter_code
_entity_poly.pdbx_strand_id
1 'polypeptide(L)'
;MNLQSLQKMNELLTSFIGPQIEEIISAYATDSSNSLYFVSIPDVDTLDLGIHEMASLVARTSNVYGRVARLAGMARAQYKLIEGSYKKVYKANRVGKNEAEREANALEAAESEYTALITAEAIVNLAESMELAARIASESSRKLIDKIQSMQVASAREEKGYFSDKDFNTY
;
A
#
# COMPACT_ATOMS: atom_id res chain seq x y z
N MET A 1 -25.94 16.40 -8.54
CA MET A 1 -25.86 15.18 -7.71
C MET A 1 -26.38 15.60 -6.34
N ASN A 2 -27.29 14.85 -5.71
CA ASN A 2 -27.99 15.30 -4.50
C ASN A 2 -27.05 15.06 -3.29
N LEU A 3 -27.15 15.89 -2.24
CA LEU A 3 -26.41 15.78 -0.97
C LEU A 3 -26.47 14.36 -0.39
N GLN A 4 -27.65 13.72 -0.48
CA GLN A 4 -27.85 12.32 -0.11
C GLN A 4 -27.01 11.32 -0.91
N SER A 5 -26.70 11.62 -2.16
CA SER A 5 -25.83 10.75 -2.99
C SER A 5 -24.36 10.86 -2.59
N LEU A 6 -23.94 12.05 -2.14
CA LEU A 6 -22.58 12.29 -1.63
C LEU A 6 -22.39 11.68 -0.24
N GLN A 7 -23.38 11.80 0.64
CA GLN A 7 -23.37 11.14 1.94
C GLN A 7 -23.34 9.61 1.80
N LYS A 8 -24.18 9.03 0.95
CA LYS A 8 -24.12 7.59 0.63
C LYS A 8 -22.78 7.16 0.03
N MET A 9 -22.18 7.99 -0.81
CA MET A 9 -20.88 7.69 -1.40
C MET A 9 -19.76 7.76 -0.37
N ASN A 10 -19.81 8.72 0.56
CA ASN A 10 -18.88 8.83 1.68
C ASN A 10 -19.07 7.69 2.70
N GLU A 11 -20.29 7.29 2.98
CA GLU A 11 -20.61 6.12 3.80
C GLU A 11 -20.12 4.82 3.15
N LEU A 12 -20.30 4.66 1.84
CA LEU A 12 -19.76 3.52 1.09
C LEU A 12 -18.22 3.51 1.07
N LEU A 13 -17.60 4.69 0.96
CA LEU A 13 -16.14 4.83 1.04
C LEU A 13 -15.62 4.42 2.41
N THR A 14 -16.22 4.96 3.46
CA THR A 14 -15.82 4.70 4.84
C THR A 14 -16.15 3.25 5.24
N SER A 15 -17.30 2.72 4.83
CA SER A 15 -17.71 1.35 5.14
C SER A 15 -16.98 0.29 4.31
N PHE A 16 -16.54 0.61 3.11
CA PHE A 16 -15.87 -0.35 2.21
C PHE A 16 -14.34 -0.32 2.34
N ILE A 17 -13.75 0.86 2.45
CA ILE A 17 -12.29 1.02 2.55
C ILE A 17 -11.81 0.88 3.99
N GLY A 18 -12.54 1.42 4.96
CA GLY A 18 -12.20 1.36 6.38
C GLY A 18 -11.99 -0.08 6.88
N PRO A 19 -12.97 -0.99 6.73
CA PRO A 19 -12.83 -2.39 7.15
C PRO A 19 -11.69 -3.14 6.43
N GLN A 20 -11.42 -2.82 5.17
CA GLN A 20 -10.31 -3.46 4.43
C GLN A 20 -8.94 -2.95 4.90
N ILE A 21 -8.85 -1.66 5.26
CA ILE A 21 -7.66 -1.11 5.90
C ILE A 21 -7.47 -1.73 7.27
N GLU A 22 -8.53 -1.83 8.09
CA GLU A 22 -8.49 -2.49 9.40
C GLU A 22 -8.13 -3.98 9.29
N GLU A 23 -8.68 -4.70 8.30
CA GLU A 23 -8.32 -6.09 8.02
C GLU A 23 -6.83 -6.23 7.65
N ILE A 24 -6.31 -5.32 6.82
CA ILE A 24 -4.90 -5.29 6.47
C ILE A 24 -4.05 -4.97 7.70
N ILE A 25 -4.42 -3.96 8.48
CA ILE A 25 -3.72 -3.57 9.71
C ILE A 25 -3.77 -4.72 10.73
N SER A 26 -4.92 -5.35 10.96
CA SER A 26 -5.07 -6.46 11.90
C SER A 26 -4.32 -7.71 11.47
N ALA A 27 -4.29 -8.02 10.17
CA ALA A 27 -3.51 -9.14 9.65
C ALA A 27 -1.99 -8.95 9.84
N TYR A 28 -1.54 -7.70 10.01
CA TYR A 28 -0.15 -7.35 10.34
C TYR A 28 0.10 -7.22 11.83
N ALA A 29 -0.88 -6.76 12.61
CA ALA A 29 -0.76 -6.57 14.05
C ALA A 29 -0.73 -7.90 14.84
N THR A 30 -1.14 -9.00 14.26
CA THR A 30 -1.11 -10.32 14.89
C THR A 30 0.28 -10.94 15.00
N ASP A 31 1.30 -10.33 14.43
CA ASP A 31 2.70 -10.70 14.66
C ASP A 31 3.30 -9.78 15.73
N SER A 32 3.03 -10.09 16.97
CA SER A 32 3.75 -9.90 18.26
C SER A 32 4.63 -8.67 18.51
N SER A 33 4.54 -7.58 17.79
CA SER A 33 5.15 -6.32 18.18
C SER A 33 4.26 -5.14 17.83
N ASN A 34 3.97 -4.33 18.85
CA ASN A 34 3.18 -3.09 18.84
C ASN A 34 3.70 -1.99 17.89
N SER A 35 4.27 -2.34 16.77
CA SER A 35 4.67 -1.39 15.76
C SER A 35 3.80 -1.56 14.52
N LEU A 36 3.12 -0.50 14.14
CA LEU A 36 2.51 -0.23 12.84
C LEU A 36 3.49 -0.41 11.65
N TYR A 37 4.60 -1.11 11.86
CA TYR A 37 5.62 -1.35 10.88
C TYR A 37 5.36 -2.70 10.21
N PHE A 38 4.92 -2.59 8.99
CA PHE A 38 4.85 -3.60 7.96
C PHE A 38 5.93 -4.65 8.12
N VAL A 39 5.48 -5.90 8.19
CA VAL A 39 6.29 -7.11 8.15
C VAL A 39 7.73 -6.87 8.60
N SER A 40 8.05 -7.19 9.85
CA SER A 40 9.44 -7.20 10.26
C SER A 40 10.15 -8.16 9.32
N ILE A 41 10.98 -7.61 8.45
CA ILE A 41 11.91 -8.39 7.66
C ILE A 41 12.84 -9.00 8.71
N PRO A 42 12.94 -10.33 8.82
CA PRO A 42 13.81 -10.96 9.80
C PRO A 42 15.21 -10.37 9.65
N ASP A 43 15.85 -10.08 10.79
CA ASP A 43 17.19 -9.55 10.82
C ASP A 43 18.13 -10.51 10.04
N VAL A 44 19.09 -9.96 9.33
CA VAL A 44 19.92 -10.69 8.35
C VAL A 44 20.74 -11.84 8.97
N ASP A 45 20.82 -11.89 10.31
CA ASP A 45 21.50 -12.96 11.05
C ASP A 45 20.71 -14.28 11.10
N THR A 46 19.46 -14.32 10.64
CA THR A 46 18.70 -15.56 10.51
C THR A 46 18.97 -16.23 9.15
N LEU A 47 20.21 -16.67 8.96
CA LEU A 47 20.63 -17.46 7.79
C LEU A 47 19.96 -18.85 7.69
N ASP A 48 19.21 -19.25 8.72
CA ASP A 48 18.55 -20.56 8.84
C ASP A 48 17.09 -20.57 8.36
N LEU A 49 16.64 -19.55 7.63
CA LEU A 49 15.31 -19.58 7.02
C LEU A 49 15.21 -20.71 6.01
N GLY A 50 14.36 -21.69 6.30
CA GLY A 50 14.07 -22.78 5.39
C GLY A 50 13.42 -22.28 4.10
N ILE A 51 13.54 -23.03 3.00
CA ILE A 51 12.97 -22.68 1.69
C ILE A 51 11.46 -22.37 1.79
N HIS A 52 10.74 -23.12 2.62
CA HIS A 52 9.30 -22.90 2.84
C HIS A 52 8.99 -21.57 3.54
N GLU A 53 9.81 -21.16 4.49
CA GLU A 53 9.65 -19.89 5.20
C GLU A 53 9.96 -18.70 4.30
N MET A 54 11.01 -18.81 3.48
CA MET A 54 11.34 -17.82 2.46
C MET A 54 10.21 -17.67 1.43
N ALA A 55 9.70 -18.77 0.91
CA ALA A 55 8.58 -18.76 -0.04
C ALA A 55 7.31 -18.17 0.59
N SER A 56 7.03 -18.50 1.85
CA SER A 56 5.90 -17.95 2.61
C SER A 56 6.04 -16.44 2.80
N LEU A 57 7.23 -15.95 3.15
CA LEU A 57 7.50 -14.51 3.33
C LEU A 57 7.25 -13.73 2.04
N VAL A 58 7.77 -14.20 0.90
CA VAL A 58 7.54 -13.54 -0.40
C VAL A 58 6.07 -13.61 -0.81
N ALA A 59 5.42 -14.75 -0.61
CA ALA A 59 4.00 -14.90 -0.94
C ALA A 59 3.13 -13.94 -0.10
N ARG A 60 3.37 -13.83 1.20
CA ARG A 60 2.66 -12.94 2.10
C ARG A 60 2.86 -11.47 1.70
N THR A 61 4.10 -11.02 1.56
CA THR A 61 4.40 -9.62 1.22
C THR A 61 3.88 -9.24 -0.17
N SER A 62 3.97 -10.14 -1.15
CA SER A 62 3.44 -9.91 -2.50
C SER A 62 1.91 -9.87 -2.52
N ASN A 63 1.24 -10.72 -1.74
CA ASN A 63 -0.22 -10.73 -1.63
C ASN A 63 -0.72 -9.42 -1.02
N VAL A 64 -0.07 -8.97 0.04
CA VAL A 64 -0.41 -7.69 0.67
C VAL A 64 -0.20 -6.53 -0.28
N TYR A 65 0.94 -6.46 -0.94
CA TYR A 65 1.16 -5.44 -1.95
C TYR A 65 0.06 -5.44 -3.02
N GLY A 66 -0.33 -6.61 -3.54
CA GLY A 66 -1.41 -6.71 -4.51
C GLY A 66 -2.77 -6.22 -3.99
N ARG A 67 -3.09 -6.46 -2.72
CA ARG A 67 -4.33 -5.98 -2.08
C ARG A 67 -4.30 -4.46 -1.88
N VAL A 68 -3.21 -3.93 -1.35
CA VAL A 68 -3.04 -2.49 -1.11
C VAL A 68 -3.01 -1.70 -2.41
N ALA A 69 -2.32 -2.20 -3.45
CA ALA A 69 -2.29 -1.56 -4.76
C ALA A 69 -3.69 -1.47 -5.39
N ARG A 70 -4.53 -2.50 -5.20
CA ARG A 70 -5.94 -2.46 -5.61
C ARG A 70 -6.72 -1.38 -4.87
N LEU A 71 -6.56 -1.28 -3.54
CA LEU A 71 -7.21 -0.25 -2.73
C LEU A 71 -6.79 1.16 -3.15
N ALA A 72 -5.51 1.39 -3.38
CA ALA A 72 -5.00 2.67 -3.87
C ALA A 72 -5.58 3.02 -5.26
N GLY A 73 -5.70 2.03 -6.15
CA GLY A 73 -6.37 2.19 -7.43
C GLY A 73 -7.84 2.60 -7.31
N MET A 74 -8.57 1.98 -6.40
CA MET A 74 -9.97 2.30 -6.12
C MET A 74 -10.11 3.71 -5.52
N ALA A 75 -9.28 4.07 -4.55
CA ALA A 75 -9.26 5.40 -3.94
C ALA A 75 -9.02 6.50 -5.00
N ARG A 76 -8.03 6.31 -5.88
CA ARG A 76 -7.75 7.24 -7.00
C ARG A 76 -8.95 7.37 -7.96
N ALA A 77 -9.61 6.28 -8.29
CA ALA A 77 -10.78 6.31 -9.17
C ALA A 77 -11.93 7.11 -8.54
N GLN A 78 -12.18 6.90 -7.25
CA GLN A 78 -13.22 7.63 -6.52
C GLN A 78 -12.90 9.11 -6.34
N TYR A 79 -11.65 9.45 -6.02
CA TYR A 79 -11.20 10.85 -5.99
C TYR A 79 -11.51 11.57 -7.31
N LYS A 80 -11.21 10.96 -8.45
CA LYS A 80 -11.52 11.55 -9.77
C LYS A 80 -13.02 11.76 -10.01
N LEU A 81 -13.86 10.87 -9.53
CA LEU A 81 -15.32 11.03 -9.62
C LEU A 81 -15.81 12.20 -8.76
N ILE A 82 -15.30 12.32 -7.52
CA ILE A 82 -15.64 13.42 -6.59
C ILE A 82 -15.11 14.75 -7.14
N GLU A 83 -13.89 14.79 -7.65
CA GLU A 83 -13.30 15.96 -8.30
C GLU A 83 -14.14 16.43 -9.51
N GLY A 84 -14.60 15.49 -10.31
CA GLY A 84 -15.49 15.78 -11.43
C GLY A 84 -16.83 16.36 -10.98
N SER A 85 -17.41 15.85 -9.88
CA SER A 85 -18.63 16.38 -9.27
C SER A 85 -18.44 17.81 -8.75
N TYR A 86 -17.38 18.03 -7.96
CA TYR A 86 -17.00 19.35 -7.48
C TYR A 86 -16.87 20.37 -8.62
N LYS A 87 -16.06 20.05 -9.63
CA LYS A 87 -15.85 20.93 -10.80
C LYS A 87 -17.16 21.26 -11.54
N LYS A 88 -18.09 20.30 -11.60
CA LYS A 88 -19.39 20.48 -12.24
C LYS A 88 -20.26 21.44 -11.44
N VAL A 89 -20.39 21.24 -10.12
CA VAL A 89 -21.20 22.10 -9.23
C VAL A 89 -20.61 23.49 -9.18
N TYR A 90 -19.30 23.64 -8.99
CA TYR A 90 -18.60 24.92 -8.98
C TYR A 90 -18.85 25.73 -10.26
N LYS A 91 -18.67 25.08 -11.43
CA LYS A 91 -18.90 25.77 -12.73
C LYS A 91 -20.37 26.16 -12.95
N ALA A 92 -21.31 25.32 -12.53
CA ALA A 92 -22.74 25.60 -12.72
C ALA A 92 -23.23 26.77 -11.86
N ASN A 93 -22.60 27.02 -10.72
CA ASN A 93 -22.98 28.06 -9.77
C ASN A 93 -22.10 29.32 -9.83
N ARG A 94 -21.20 29.39 -10.80
CA ARG A 94 -20.38 30.59 -11.04
C ARG A 94 -21.17 31.70 -11.71
N VAL A 95 -22.17 32.23 -10.99
CA VAL A 95 -23.12 33.26 -11.47
C VAL A 95 -23.04 34.48 -10.56
N GLY A 96 -22.98 35.69 -11.13
CA GLY A 96 -22.92 36.94 -10.38
C GLY A 96 -22.55 38.13 -11.26
N LYS A 97 -22.68 39.33 -10.70
CA LYS A 97 -22.46 40.61 -11.42
C LYS A 97 -20.98 40.92 -11.62
N ASN A 98 -20.14 40.44 -10.71
CA ASN A 98 -18.70 40.62 -10.77
C ASN A 98 -17.98 39.29 -10.44
N GLU A 99 -16.66 39.26 -10.60
CA GLU A 99 -15.92 38.00 -10.43
C GLU A 99 -15.92 37.53 -8.98
N ALA A 100 -15.80 38.42 -8.01
CA ALA A 100 -15.82 38.06 -6.59
C ALA A 100 -17.16 37.45 -6.15
N GLU A 101 -18.28 38.01 -6.64
CA GLU A 101 -19.63 37.45 -6.40
C GLU A 101 -19.81 36.06 -7.04
N ARG A 102 -19.28 35.88 -8.27
CA ARG A 102 -19.31 34.58 -8.96
C ARG A 102 -18.53 33.52 -8.21
N GLU A 103 -17.36 33.89 -7.72
CA GLU A 103 -16.50 32.96 -6.97
C GLU A 103 -17.14 32.59 -5.62
N ALA A 104 -17.67 33.57 -4.88
CA ALA A 104 -18.36 33.35 -3.61
C ALA A 104 -19.56 32.42 -3.78
N ASN A 105 -20.44 32.68 -4.76
CA ASN A 105 -21.60 31.85 -5.03
C ASN A 105 -21.24 30.42 -5.43
N ALA A 106 -20.18 30.27 -6.23
CA ALA A 106 -19.69 28.96 -6.66
C ALA A 106 -19.10 28.16 -5.50
N LEU A 107 -18.32 28.80 -4.61
CA LEU A 107 -17.74 28.16 -3.42
C LEU A 107 -18.83 27.76 -2.42
N GLU A 108 -19.79 28.65 -2.11
CA GLU A 108 -20.89 28.35 -1.22
C GLU A 108 -21.72 27.16 -1.72
N ALA A 109 -22.05 27.15 -3.01
CA ALA A 109 -22.83 26.07 -3.62
C ALA A 109 -22.07 24.74 -3.69
N ALA A 110 -20.74 24.76 -3.71
CA ALA A 110 -19.89 23.58 -3.84
C ALA A 110 -19.21 23.16 -2.52
N GLU A 111 -19.60 23.74 -1.37
CA GLU A 111 -18.95 23.52 -0.07
C GLU A 111 -18.96 22.02 0.33
N SER A 112 -20.10 21.34 0.12
CA SER A 112 -20.21 19.92 0.45
C SER A 112 -19.34 19.04 -0.44
N GLU A 113 -19.27 19.34 -1.75
CA GLU A 113 -18.43 18.66 -2.71
C GLU A 113 -16.94 18.92 -2.43
N TYR A 114 -16.61 20.12 -1.99
CA TYR A 114 -15.26 20.49 -1.59
C TYR A 114 -14.80 19.70 -0.36
N THR A 115 -15.67 19.61 0.66
CA THR A 115 -15.38 18.79 1.85
C THR A 115 -15.19 17.31 1.51
N ALA A 116 -16.02 16.77 0.61
CA ALA A 116 -15.87 15.41 0.12
C ALA A 116 -14.58 15.22 -0.68
N LEU A 117 -14.16 16.23 -1.46
CA LEU A 117 -12.92 16.20 -2.24
C LEU A 117 -11.70 16.14 -1.32
N ILE A 118 -11.62 16.98 -0.27
CA ILE A 118 -10.53 16.97 0.71
C ILE A 118 -10.45 15.60 1.41
N THR A 119 -11.61 15.04 1.80
CA THR A 119 -11.65 13.72 2.44
C THR A 119 -11.14 12.63 1.49
N ALA A 120 -11.57 12.65 0.23
CA ALA A 120 -11.12 11.68 -0.76
C ALA A 120 -9.62 11.81 -1.06
N GLU A 121 -9.09 13.03 -1.08
CA GLU A 121 -7.65 13.29 -1.25
C GLU A 121 -6.84 12.71 -0.09
N ALA A 122 -7.29 12.89 1.15
CA ALA A 122 -6.64 12.31 2.33
C ALA A 122 -6.62 10.77 2.28
N ILE A 123 -7.70 10.15 1.80
CA ILE A 123 -7.80 8.69 1.62
C ILE A 123 -6.81 8.22 0.53
N VAL A 124 -6.70 8.93 -0.59
CA VAL A 124 -5.74 8.61 -1.65
C VAL A 124 -4.31 8.68 -1.11
N ASN A 125 -3.96 9.75 -0.41
CA ASN A 125 -2.61 9.93 0.16
C ASN A 125 -2.27 8.81 1.15
N LEU A 126 -3.22 8.40 2.00
CA LEU A 126 -3.03 7.27 2.91
C LEU A 126 -2.82 5.97 2.13
N ALA A 127 -3.70 5.67 1.17
CA ALA A 127 -3.63 4.44 0.38
C ALA A 127 -2.34 4.35 -0.45
N GLU A 128 -1.85 5.46 -0.99
CA GLU A 128 -0.58 5.53 -1.73
C GLU A 128 0.63 5.33 -0.81
N SER A 129 0.60 5.89 0.40
CA SER A 129 1.63 5.66 1.41
C SER A 129 1.71 4.18 1.79
N MET A 130 0.55 3.54 1.97
CA MET A 130 0.46 2.11 2.25
C MET A 130 0.95 1.27 1.07
N GLU A 131 0.59 1.63 -0.17
CA GLU A 131 1.05 0.96 -1.39
C GLU A 131 2.58 1.01 -1.51
N LEU A 132 3.18 2.18 -1.26
CA LEU A 132 4.63 2.36 -1.27
C LEU A 132 5.32 1.47 -0.23
N ALA A 133 4.84 1.47 1.00
CA ALA A 133 5.39 0.66 2.08
C ALA A 133 5.28 -0.86 1.78
N ALA A 134 4.12 -1.32 1.30
CA ALA A 134 3.91 -2.72 0.93
C ALA A 134 4.80 -3.15 -0.27
N ARG A 135 5.02 -2.25 -1.22
CA ARG A 135 5.94 -2.47 -2.34
C ARG A 135 7.38 -2.65 -1.85
N ILE A 136 7.85 -1.74 -0.99
CA ILE A 136 9.19 -1.80 -0.41
C ILE A 136 9.38 -3.11 0.35
N ALA A 137 8.40 -3.52 1.18
CA ALA A 137 8.45 -4.78 1.91
C ALA A 137 8.54 -6.00 0.96
N SER A 138 7.76 -6.02 -0.11
CA SER A 138 7.78 -7.10 -1.10
C SER A 138 9.13 -7.16 -1.85
N GLU A 139 9.67 -6.02 -2.27
CA GLU A 139 10.96 -5.95 -2.96
C GLU A 139 12.12 -6.34 -2.03
N SER A 140 12.08 -5.88 -0.78
CA SER A 140 13.11 -6.20 0.22
C SER A 140 13.11 -7.68 0.58
N SER A 141 11.93 -8.31 0.70
CA SER A 141 11.81 -9.75 0.93
C SER A 141 12.43 -10.57 -0.19
N ARG A 142 12.22 -10.18 -1.45
CA ARG A 142 12.84 -10.85 -2.60
C ARG A 142 14.36 -10.72 -2.59
N LYS A 143 14.87 -9.50 -2.38
CA LYS A 143 16.32 -9.26 -2.30
C LYS A 143 16.99 -10.02 -1.16
N LEU A 144 16.31 -10.14 -0.01
CA LEU A 144 16.80 -10.94 1.11
C LEU A 144 16.92 -12.40 0.71
N ILE A 145 15.91 -12.97 0.06
CA ILE A 145 15.93 -14.36 -0.40
C ILE A 145 17.05 -14.60 -1.43
N ASP A 146 17.18 -13.73 -2.42
CA ASP A 146 18.25 -13.81 -3.42
C ASP A 146 19.63 -13.81 -2.75
N LYS A 147 19.81 -12.98 -1.71
CA LYS A 147 21.04 -12.92 -0.92
C LYS A 147 21.28 -14.22 -0.14
N ILE A 148 20.27 -14.75 0.56
CA ILE A 148 20.37 -16.01 1.31
C ILE A 148 20.72 -17.16 0.37
N GLN A 149 20.05 -17.28 -0.76
CA GLN A 149 20.32 -18.30 -1.76
C GLN A 149 21.76 -18.21 -2.31
N SER A 150 22.24 -17.00 -2.60
CA SER A 150 23.61 -16.81 -3.06
C SER A 150 24.64 -17.22 -2.01
N MET A 151 24.38 -16.95 -0.73
CA MET A 151 25.26 -17.37 0.38
C MET A 151 25.25 -18.89 0.57
N GLN A 152 24.08 -19.54 0.50
CA GLN A 152 23.97 -21.00 0.58
C GLN A 152 24.72 -21.69 -0.56
N VAL A 153 24.63 -21.16 -1.78
CA VAL A 153 25.41 -21.67 -2.93
C VAL A 153 26.90 -21.48 -2.73
N ALA A 154 27.35 -20.36 -2.18
CA ALA A 154 28.74 -20.10 -1.88
C ALA A 154 29.30 -21.11 -0.84
N SER A 155 28.59 -21.27 0.28
CA SER A 155 28.95 -22.24 1.34
C SER A 155 29.03 -23.68 0.81
N ALA A 156 28.06 -24.10 0.00
CA ALA A 156 28.06 -25.43 -0.60
C ALA A 156 29.22 -25.66 -1.59
N ARG A 157 29.73 -24.59 -2.22
CA ARG A 157 30.92 -24.66 -3.08
C ARG A 157 32.21 -24.77 -2.26
N GLU A 158 32.31 -24.04 -1.16
CA GLU A 158 33.44 -24.09 -0.24
C GLU A 158 33.55 -25.49 0.40
N GLU A 159 32.44 -26.06 0.87
CA GLU A 159 32.41 -27.43 1.39
C GLU A 159 32.89 -28.45 0.36
N LYS A 160 32.45 -28.37 -0.90
CA LYS A 160 32.90 -29.27 -1.96
C LYS A 160 34.37 -29.05 -2.33
N GLY A 161 34.87 -27.82 -2.28
CA GLY A 161 36.27 -27.49 -2.48
C GLY A 161 37.19 -28.11 -1.40
N TYR A 162 36.73 -28.09 -0.15
CA TYR A 162 37.44 -28.68 0.98
C TYR A 162 37.57 -30.22 0.90
N PHE A 163 36.58 -30.90 0.32
CA PHE A 163 36.63 -32.36 0.09
C PHE A 163 37.53 -32.72 -1.11
N SER A 164 37.66 -31.86 -2.11
CA SER A 164 38.51 -32.10 -3.28
C SER A 164 40.00 -32.04 -2.95
N ASP A 165 40.42 -31.19 -2.02
CA ASP A 165 41.85 -31.06 -1.65
C ASP A 165 42.32 -32.14 -0.63
N LYS A 166 41.40 -32.77 0.10
CA LYS A 166 41.76 -33.86 1.04
C LYS A 166 41.94 -35.21 0.37
N ASP A 167 41.29 -35.43 -0.77
CA ASP A 167 41.40 -36.71 -1.49
C ASP A 167 42.67 -36.85 -2.35
N PHE A 168 43.45 -35.78 -2.53
CA PHE A 168 44.68 -35.79 -3.30
C PHE A 168 45.95 -36.05 -2.50
N ASN A 169 45.88 -36.12 -1.15
CA ASN A 169 47.07 -36.30 -0.31
C ASN A 169 47.21 -37.68 0.34
N THR A 170 46.58 -38.72 -0.22
CA THR A 170 46.72 -40.09 0.27
C THR A 170 47.22 -41.01 -0.84
N TYR A 171 48.47 -40.76 -1.31
CA TYR A 171 49.31 -41.79 -1.97
C TYR A 171 50.76 -41.44 -1.77
#